data_4d56a10c06dff8e906980bb59e3f8256
#
_entry.id   4d56a10c06dff8e906980bb59e3f8256
#
_cell.length_a   1.000
_cell.length_b   1.000
_cell.length_c   1.000
_cell.angle_alpha   90.00
_cell.angle_beta   90.00
_cell.angle_gamma   90.00
#
_symmetry.space_group_name_H-M   'P 1'
#
loop_
_entity.id
_entity.type
_entity.pdbx_description
1 polymer ?
#
loop_
_entity_poly.entity_id
_entity_poly.type
_entity_poly.pdbx_seq_one_letter_code
_entity_poly.pdbx_strand_id
1 'polypeptide(L)'
;VVMTPDGNYFRLEVPADFTGLPEVSQVSSAGTWVGWARKNGSSCPLKWVDGVAAELPKPALNYRDEPIGDVQARGISADGRIVYGTTWDNLDFGMVYWDEAGEVHYVGEDVRYCRPVERPDGHGGTFTYNLCDGMWTTATNTNVSPNGKYIAGTYRIESLSADGSEK
;
A
#
# COMPACT_ATOMS: atom_id res chain seq x y z
N VAL A 1 6.45 -17.79 12.01
CA VAL A 1 6.16 -19.24 11.95
C VAL A 1 4.77 -19.41 11.37
N VAL A 2 4.66 -20.25 10.36
CA VAL A 2 3.39 -20.63 9.73
C VAL A 2 3.11 -22.07 10.15
N MET A 3 1.88 -22.33 10.55
CA MET A 3 1.45 -23.68 10.93
C MET A 3 0.45 -24.18 9.88
N THR A 4 0.67 -25.39 9.39
CA THR A 4 -0.25 -26.08 8.49
C THR A 4 -1.34 -26.83 9.28
N PRO A 5 -2.50 -27.14 8.68
CA PRO A 5 -3.60 -27.83 9.37
C PRO A 5 -3.23 -29.19 9.98
N ASP A 6 -2.21 -29.85 9.44
CA ASP A 6 -1.66 -31.12 9.95
C ASP A 6 -0.65 -30.94 11.11
N GLY A 7 -0.48 -29.70 11.59
CA GLY A 7 0.35 -29.37 12.76
C GLY A 7 1.83 -29.15 12.46
N ASN A 8 2.24 -29.27 11.22
CA ASN A 8 3.61 -28.89 10.85
C ASN A 8 3.76 -27.36 10.85
N TYR A 9 4.95 -26.89 11.18
CA TYR A 9 5.25 -25.46 11.10
C TYR A 9 6.59 -25.24 10.42
N PHE A 10 6.66 -24.13 9.70
CA PHE A 10 7.88 -23.69 9.03
C PHE A 10 8.06 -22.18 9.22
N ARG A 11 9.27 -21.73 9.06
CA ARG A 11 9.61 -20.31 9.12
C ARG A 11 9.65 -19.77 7.71
N LEU A 12 8.92 -18.68 7.48
CA LEU A 12 9.12 -17.88 6.27
C LEU A 12 10.42 -17.12 6.41
N GLU A 13 11.32 -17.35 5.49
CA GLU A 13 12.58 -16.63 5.42
C GLU A 13 12.37 -15.28 4.72
N VAL A 14 13.23 -14.34 5.02
CA VAL A 14 13.31 -13.04 4.35
C VAL A 14 14.69 -12.86 3.76
N PRO A 15 14.86 -12.07 2.69
CA PRO A 15 16.18 -11.76 2.16
C PRO A 15 17.10 -11.18 3.25
N ALA A 16 18.40 -11.41 3.12
CA ALA A 16 19.38 -11.12 4.17
C ALA A 16 19.53 -9.61 4.51
N ASP A 17 19.08 -8.74 3.62
CA ASP A 17 19.10 -7.28 3.79
C ASP A 17 17.86 -6.73 4.53
N PHE A 18 16.94 -7.63 4.93
CA PHE A 18 15.79 -7.27 5.76
C PHE A 18 16.10 -7.42 7.24
N THR A 19 15.46 -6.59 8.05
CA THR A 19 15.62 -6.58 9.51
C THR A 19 14.33 -6.98 10.21
N GLY A 20 14.45 -7.72 11.30
CA GLY A 20 13.33 -8.16 12.12
C GLY A 20 12.57 -9.37 11.54
N LEU A 21 11.41 -9.63 12.13
CA LEU A 21 10.53 -10.70 11.70
C LEU A 21 9.54 -10.18 10.65
N PRO A 22 9.23 -10.98 9.62
CA PRO A 22 8.20 -10.62 8.66
C PRO A 22 6.81 -10.68 9.32
N GLU A 23 5.96 -9.78 8.88
CA GLU A 23 4.52 -9.84 9.16
C GLU A 23 3.80 -10.44 7.95
N VAL A 24 3.10 -11.53 8.17
CA VAL A 24 2.30 -12.20 7.15
C VAL A 24 0.89 -11.66 7.21
N SER A 25 0.39 -11.16 6.10
CA SER A 25 -0.94 -10.55 6.00
C SER A 25 -1.98 -11.55 5.51
N GLN A 26 -1.66 -12.34 4.47
CA GLN A 26 -2.60 -13.30 3.89
C GLN A 26 -1.89 -14.42 3.14
N VAL A 27 -2.60 -15.53 2.96
CA VAL A 27 -2.22 -16.64 2.09
C VAL A 27 -3.30 -16.90 1.04
N SER A 28 -2.90 -17.18 -0.19
CA SER A 28 -3.81 -17.59 -1.26
C SER A 28 -4.17 -19.08 -1.16
N SER A 29 -5.22 -19.51 -1.85
CA SER A 29 -5.54 -20.93 -2.00
C SER A 29 -4.48 -21.71 -2.76
N ALA A 30 -3.65 -21.03 -3.54
CA ALA A 30 -2.51 -21.60 -4.26
C ALA A 30 -1.25 -21.75 -3.39
N GLY A 31 -1.31 -21.40 -2.08
CA GLY A 31 -0.18 -21.52 -1.18
C GLY A 31 0.86 -20.38 -1.28
N THR A 32 0.52 -19.30 -1.96
CA THR A 32 1.34 -18.08 -2.01
C THR A 32 1.00 -17.19 -0.82
N TRP A 33 2.02 -16.70 -0.13
CA TRP A 33 1.89 -15.83 1.04
C TRP A 33 2.26 -14.39 0.66
N VAL A 34 1.65 -13.44 1.32
CA VAL A 34 2.03 -12.03 1.21
C VAL A 34 2.09 -11.36 2.58
N GLY A 35 2.86 -10.31 2.65
CA GLY A 35 3.06 -9.53 3.85
C GLY A 35 4.13 -8.49 3.67
N TRP A 36 4.87 -8.19 4.71
CA TRP A 36 5.92 -7.18 4.66
C TRP A 36 6.98 -7.43 5.74
N ALA A 37 8.15 -6.85 5.55
CA ALA A 37 9.21 -6.79 6.55
C ALA A 37 9.93 -5.45 6.45
N ARG A 38 10.79 -5.15 7.43
CA ARG A 38 11.55 -3.90 7.43
C ARG A 38 12.89 -4.04 6.70
N LYS A 39 13.19 -3.03 5.90
CA LYS A 39 14.47 -2.86 5.22
C LYS A 39 14.87 -1.40 5.29
N ASN A 40 16.05 -1.11 5.82
CA ASN A 40 16.53 0.27 6.00
C ASN A 40 15.56 1.20 6.72
N GLY A 41 14.83 0.67 7.72
CA GLY A 41 13.86 1.44 8.49
C GLY A 41 12.44 1.55 7.88
N SER A 42 12.26 1.20 6.63
CA SER A 42 10.98 1.26 5.91
C SER A 42 10.33 -0.12 5.79
N SER A 43 9.00 -0.16 5.75
CA SER A 43 8.24 -1.36 5.41
C SER A 43 8.35 -1.66 3.92
N CYS A 44 8.69 -2.89 3.60
CA CYS A 44 8.82 -3.37 2.22
C CYS A 44 7.90 -4.56 1.98
N PRO A 45 7.11 -4.55 0.91
CA PRO A 45 6.15 -5.62 0.62
C PRO A 45 6.87 -6.88 0.17
N LEU A 46 6.40 -8.03 0.64
CA LEU A 46 6.98 -9.34 0.35
C LEU A 46 5.91 -10.30 -0.16
N LYS A 47 6.33 -11.16 -1.09
CA LYS A 47 5.58 -12.31 -1.57
C LYS A 47 6.43 -13.55 -1.40
N TRP A 48 5.86 -14.63 -0.83
CA TRP A 48 6.52 -15.94 -0.69
C TRP A 48 5.84 -16.94 -1.60
N VAL A 49 6.63 -17.62 -2.41
CA VAL A 49 6.23 -18.77 -3.22
C VAL A 49 7.11 -19.93 -2.80
N ASP A 50 6.51 -21.04 -2.43
CA ASP A 50 7.22 -22.24 -1.93
C ASP A 50 8.21 -21.92 -0.78
N GLY A 51 7.85 -20.96 0.07
CA GLY A 51 8.66 -20.52 1.20
C GLY A 51 9.78 -19.52 0.85
N VAL A 52 10.02 -19.25 -0.42
CA VAL A 52 11.05 -18.32 -0.89
C VAL A 52 10.45 -16.91 -1.01
N ALA A 53 11.06 -15.95 -0.31
CA ALA A 53 10.63 -14.56 -0.33
C ALA A 53 11.18 -13.81 -1.54
N ALA A 54 10.32 -12.98 -2.14
CA ALA A 54 10.72 -11.93 -3.08
C ALA A 54 10.12 -10.59 -2.63
N GLU A 55 10.92 -9.53 -2.71
CA GLU A 55 10.43 -8.17 -2.52
C GLU A 55 9.58 -7.77 -3.72
N LEU A 56 8.38 -7.28 -3.46
CA LEU A 56 7.54 -6.70 -4.50
C LEU A 56 8.00 -5.26 -4.80
N PRO A 57 7.96 -4.82 -6.07
CA PRO A 57 8.37 -3.46 -6.41
C PRO A 57 7.50 -2.43 -5.70
N LYS A 58 8.11 -1.32 -5.29
CA LYS A 58 7.42 -0.17 -4.73
C LYS A 58 7.13 0.85 -5.84
N PRO A 59 6.02 1.58 -5.78
CA PRO A 59 5.87 2.77 -6.61
C PRO A 59 7.03 3.74 -6.29
N ALA A 60 7.55 4.41 -7.30
CA ALA A 60 8.65 5.36 -7.10
C ALA A 60 8.22 6.59 -6.30
N LEU A 61 7.02 7.04 -6.56
CA LEU A 61 6.44 8.26 -5.98
C LEU A 61 5.02 7.98 -5.47
N ASN A 62 4.62 8.75 -4.46
CA ASN A 62 3.23 8.80 -4.02
C ASN A 62 2.39 9.65 -5.01
N TYR A 63 1.11 9.80 -4.73
CA TYR A 63 0.21 10.62 -5.55
C TYR A 63 0.53 12.13 -5.51
N ARG A 64 1.45 12.59 -4.64
CA ARG A 64 1.96 13.96 -4.58
C ARG A 64 3.30 14.15 -5.29
N ASP A 65 3.77 13.13 -6.02
CA ASP A 65 5.09 13.08 -6.63
C ASP A 65 6.25 13.11 -5.62
N GLU A 66 6.01 12.62 -4.39
CA GLU A 66 7.01 12.49 -3.33
C GLU A 66 7.47 11.04 -3.18
N PRO A 67 8.74 10.77 -2.78
CA PRO A 67 9.24 9.43 -2.57
C PRO A 67 8.44 8.66 -1.51
N ILE A 68 8.07 7.41 -1.83
CA ILE A 68 7.36 6.53 -0.90
C ILE A 68 8.33 5.85 0.06
N GLY A 69 8.05 5.96 1.36
CA GLY A 69 8.79 5.26 2.39
C GLY A 69 8.28 3.83 2.63
N ASP A 70 7.08 3.73 3.12
CA ASP A 70 6.49 2.48 3.60
C ASP A 70 5.47 1.91 2.62
N VAL A 71 5.65 0.64 2.25
CA VAL A 71 4.69 -0.12 1.44
C VAL A 71 4.49 -1.49 2.08
N GLN A 72 3.25 -1.91 2.22
CA GLN A 72 2.89 -3.17 2.85
C GLN A 72 1.93 -3.95 1.96
N ALA A 73 2.26 -5.19 1.63
CA ALA A 73 1.32 -6.10 1.00
C ALA A 73 0.31 -6.58 2.05
N ARG A 74 -0.97 -6.43 1.75
CA ARG A 74 -2.08 -6.68 2.70
C ARG A 74 -2.93 -7.86 2.33
N GLY A 75 -2.98 -8.24 1.06
CA GLY A 75 -3.77 -9.37 0.66
C GLY A 75 -3.48 -9.83 -0.76
N ILE A 76 -4.06 -10.98 -1.11
CA ILE A 76 -3.77 -11.70 -2.34
C ILE A 76 -5.03 -12.40 -2.85
N SER A 77 -5.19 -12.47 -4.17
CA SER A 77 -6.24 -13.27 -4.80
C SER A 77 -6.07 -14.77 -4.52
N ALA A 78 -7.15 -15.53 -4.60
CA ALA A 78 -7.13 -16.97 -4.30
C ALA A 78 -6.15 -17.76 -5.16
N ASP A 79 -5.98 -17.34 -6.42
CA ASP A 79 -5.03 -17.94 -7.37
C ASP A 79 -3.58 -17.44 -7.20
N GLY A 80 -3.34 -16.51 -6.30
CA GLY A 80 -2.00 -15.98 -5.98
C GLY A 80 -1.44 -14.98 -6.97
N ARG A 81 -2.22 -14.52 -7.96
CA ARG A 81 -1.72 -13.67 -9.05
C ARG A 81 -1.77 -12.18 -8.75
N ILE A 82 -2.86 -11.71 -8.16
CA ILE A 82 -3.07 -10.29 -7.84
C ILE A 82 -2.80 -10.07 -6.35
N VAL A 83 -1.89 -9.18 -6.04
CA VAL A 83 -1.61 -8.74 -4.67
C VAL A 83 -2.13 -7.32 -4.52
N TYR A 84 -2.69 -6.98 -3.38
CA TYR A 84 -2.99 -5.60 -3.04
C TYR A 84 -2.26 -5.18 -1.76
N GLY A 85 -2.06 -3.88 -1.61
CA GLY A 85 -1.34 -3.33 -0.49
C GLY A 85 -1.63 -1.87 -0.24
N THR A 86 -0.92 -1.33 0.71
CA THR A 86 -1.04 0.06 1.12
C THR A 86 0.31 0.71 1.18
N THR A 87 0.35 1.98 0.81
CA THR A 87 1.48 2.87 1.06
C THR A 87 1.17 3.71 2.29
N TRP A 88 2.19 3.99 3.06
CA TRP A 88 2.09 4.95 4.16
C TRP A 88 3.22 5.96 4.04
N ASP A 89 2.82 7.20 3.99
CA ASP A 89 3.70 8.33 3.97
C ASP A 89 3.17 9.35 4.95
N ASN A 90 3.93 9.70 5.97
CA ASN A 90 3.67 10.54 7.15
C ASN A 90 2.26 11.15 7.39
N LEU A 91 1.48 11.38 6.33
CA LEU A 91 0.13 11.95 6.38
C LEU A 91 -0.86 11.25 5.43
N ASP A 92 -0.39 10.34 4.56
CA ASP A 92 -1.18 9.82 3.47
C ASP A 92 -1.12 8.31 3.36
N PHE A 93 -2.29 7.71 3.15
CA PHE A 93 -2.45 6.31 2.84
C PHE A 93 -2.85 6.16 1.38
N GLY A 94 -2.06 5.43 0.61
CA GLY A 94 -2.40 5.05 -0.75
C GLY A 94 -2.77 3.57 -0.83
N MET A 95 -3.62 3.21 -1.77
CA MET A 95 -3.87 1.82 -2.13
C MET A 95 -3.11 1.48 -3.41
N VAL A 96 -2.42 0.36 -3.40
CA VAL A 96 -1.68 -0.16 -4.54
C VAL A 96 -2.08 -1.60 -4.81
N TYR A 97 -1.86 -2.05 -6.04
CA TYR A 97 -1.93 -3.47 -6.36
C TYR A 97 -0.77 -3.85 -7.29
N TRP A 98 -0.39 -5.10 -7.22
CA TRP A 98 0.55 -5.74 -8.14
C TRP A 98 -0.24 -6.68 -9.04
N ASP A 99 -0.07 -6.50 -10.33
CA ASP A 99 -0.72 -7.32 -11.35
C ASP A 99 -0.02 -8.69 -11.52
N GLU A 100 -0.50 -9.48 -12.48
CA GLU A 100 0.07 -10.80 -12.77
C GLU A 100 1.53 -10.74 -13.25
N ALA A 101 1.94 -9.65 -13.87
CA ALA A 101 3.33 -9.42 -14.26
C ALA A 101 4.20 -8.97 -13.08
N GLY A 102 3.60 -8.64 -11.95
CA GLY A 102 4.27 -8.11 -10.76
C GLY A 102 4.53 -6.60 -10.84
N GLU A 103 3.91 -5.92 -11.79
CA GLU A 103 3.98 -4.47 -11.89
C GLU A 103 3.06 -3.81 -10.86
N VAL A 104 3.54 -2.72 -10.27
CA VAL A 104 2.81 -1.98 -9.23
C VAL A 104 2.02 -0.83 -9.82
N HIS A 105 0.77 -0.72 -9.39
CA HIS A 105 -0.17 0.31 -9.82
C HIS A 105 -0.85 0.95 -8.61
N TYR A 106 -1.16 2.25 -8.71
CA TYR A 106 -2.07 2.89 -7.77
C TYR A 106 -3.52 2.59 -8.11
N VAL A 107 -4.34 2.39 -7.08
CA VAL A 107 -5.78 2.33 -7.25
C VAL A 107 -6.32 3.75 -7.24
N GLY A 108 -6.91 4.19 -8.34
CA GLY A 108 -7.50 5.53 -8.45
C GLY A 108 -6.58 6.63 -8.99
N GLU A 109 -5.52 6.27 -9.71
CA GLU A 109 -4.57 7.23 -10.31
C GLU A 109 -5.22 8.30 -11.21
N ASP A 110 -6.38 8.03 -11.77
CA ASP A 110 -7.05 8.93 -12.73
C ASP A 110 -7.77 10.13 -12.08
N VAL A 111 -7.69 10.30 -10.76
CA VAL A 111 -8.47 11.32 -10.03
C VAL A 111 -7.56 12.32 -9.31
N ARG A 112 -6.46 12.71 -9.92
CA ARG A 112 -5.54 13.70 -9.32
C ARG A 112 -5.85 15.10 -9.81
N TYR A 113 -6.48 15.90 -8.97
CA TYR A 113 -6.53 17.34 -9.14
C TYR A 113 -5.75 17.99 -8.00
N CYS A 114 -4.46 18.26 -8.24
CA CYS A 114 -3.66 19.07 -7.32
C CYS A 114 -3.70 20.52 -7.75
N ARG A 115 -3.91 21.44 -6.81
CA ARG A 115 -3.82 22.87 -7.03
C ARG A 115 -3.01 23.54 -5.92
N PRO A 116 -2.18 24.54 -6.24
CA PRO A 116 -1.51 25.31 -5.22
C PRO A 116 -2.54 26.15 -4.44
N VAL A 117 -2.44 26.10 -3.12
CA VAL A 117 -3.26 26.91 -2.20
C VAL A 117 -2.33 27.69 -1.29
N GLU A 118 -2.60 28.98 -1.16
CA GLU A 118 -1.90 29.83 -0.22
C GLU A 118 -2.63 29.88 1.12
N ARG A 119 -1.90 29.71 2.21
CA ARG A 119 -2.43 29.90 3.57
C ARG A 119 -1.52 30.84 4.37
N PRO A 120 -2.09 31.64 5.29
CA PRO A 120 -1.29 32.40 6.25
C PRO A 120 -0.41 31.48 7.08
N ASP A 121 0.84 31.86 7.29
CA ASP A 121 1.81 31.12 8.12
C ASP A 121 1.69 31.43 9.62
N GLY A 122 0.74 32.27 10.02
CA GLY A 122 0.54 32.71 11.40
C GLY A 122 1.56 33.77 11.88
N HIS A 123 2.54 34.13 11.06
CA HIS A 123 3.58 35.09 11.38
C HIS A 123 3.52 36.34 10.45
N GLY A 124 2.42 36.51 9.73
CA GLY A 124 2.19 37.64 8.79
C GLY A 124 2.67 37.37 7.38
N GLY A 125 3.15 36.17 7.07
CA GLY A 125 3.47 35.66 5.74
C GLY A 125 2.42 34.68 5.23
N THR A 126 2.64 34.17 4.02
CA THR A 126 1.86 33.05 3.43
C THR A 126 2.80 31.97 2.98
N PHE A 127 2.34 30.72 3.07
CA PHE A 127 3.01 29.58 2.45
C PHE A 127 2.08 28.92 1.43
N THR A 128 2.68 28.40 0.38
CA THR A 128 1.96 27.69 -0.67
C THR A 128 2.16 26.19 -0.47
N TYR A 129 1.09 25.41 -0.49
CA TYR A 129 1.14 23.96 -0.52
C TYR A 129 0.23 23.42 -1.63
N ASN A 130 0.54 22.26 -2.14
CA ASN A 130 -0.32 21.62 -3.12
C ASN A 130 -1.44 20.89 -2.39
N LEU A 131 -2.66 21.37 -2.56
CA LEU A 131 -3.84 20.68 -2.13
C LEU A 131 -4.31 19.78 -3.27
N CYS A 132 -4.27 18.49 -3.02
CA CYS A 132 -4.70 17.50 -3.99
C CYS A 132 -6.10 17.00 -3.60
N ASP A 133 -7.07 17.18 -4.48
CA ASP A 133 -8.34 16.45 -4.41
C ASP A 133 -8.03 15.00 -4.72
N GLY A 134 -7.89 14.18 -3.73
CA GLY A 134 -7.40 12.82 -3.84
C GLY A 134 -8.29 11.82 -3.13
N MET A 135 -8.27 10.63 -3.64
CA MET A 135 -8.91 9.49 -3.01
C MET A 135 -8.02 9.01 -1.85
N TRP A 136 -8.42 9.29 -0.62
CA TRP A 136 -7.76 8.80 0.59
C TRP A 136 -8.29 7.42 0.91
N THR A 137 -7.44 6.44 0.95
CA THR A 137 -7.84 5.12 1.42
C THR A 137 -7.41 4.94 2.86
N THR A 138 -8.37 4.85 3.78
CA THR A 138 -8.05 4.28 5.08
C THR A 138 -7.91 2.77 4.91
N ALA A 139 -6.69 2.31 4.99
CA ALA A 139 -6.26 0.96 4.65
C ALA A 139 -6.80 -0.17 5.54
N THR A 140 -7.71 0.09 6.44
CA THR A 140 -8.12 -0.86 7.47
C THR A 140 -9.07 -1.96 7.00
N ASN A 141 -9.71 -1.81 5.82
CA ASN A 141 -10.72 -2.75 5.33
C ASN A 141 -10.60 -3.05 3.84
N THR A 142 -9.39 -3.24 3.34
CA THR A 142 -9.17 -3.54 1.93
C THR A 142 -9.15 -5.04 1.70
N ASN A 143 -9.88 -5.50 0.72
CA ASN A 143 -9.93 -6.90 0.30
C ASN A 143 -9.85 -7.01 -1.21
N VAL A 144 -9.28 -8.10 -1.68
CA VAL A 144 -9.33 -8.51 -3.09
C VAL A 144 -10.30 -9.66 -3.27
N SER A 145 -11.09 -9.65 -4.34
CA SER A 145 -11.96 -10.77 -4.66
C SER A 145 -11.14 -12.03 -4.94
N PRO A 146 -11.68 -13.24 -4.68
CA PRO A 146 -10.94 -14.49 -4.90
C PRO A 146 -10.36 -14.65 -6.29
N ASN A 147 -11.06 -14.13 -7.32
CA ASN A 147 -10.60 -14.15 -8.72
C ASN A 147 -9.70 -12.96 -9.11
N GLY A 148 -9.29 -12.11 -8.17
CA GLY A 148 -8.44 -10.96 -8.40
C GLY A 148 -9.06 -9.81 -9.20
N LYS A 149 -10.34 -9.95 -9.61
CA LYS A 149 -10.98 -9.00 -10.53
C LYS A 149 -11.39 -7.69 -9.86
N TYR A 150 -11.70 -7.74 -8.58
CA TYR A 150 -12.19 -6.59 -7.81
C TYR A 150 -11.33 -6.35 -6.58
N ILE A 151 -11.01 -5.11 -6.34
CA ILE A 151 -10.40 -4.64 -5.10
C ILE A 151 -11.44 -3.75 -4.43
N ALA A 152 -11.77 -4.04 -3.17
CA ALA A 152 -12.69 -3.26 -2.36
C ALA A 152 -11.95 -2.63 -1.20
N GLY A 153 -12.23 -1.38 -0.93
CA GLY A 153 -11.64 -0.65 0.19
C GLY A 153 -12.50 0.54 0.57
N THR A 154 -12.16 1.15 1.68
CA THR A 154 -12.76 2.42 2.10
C THR A 154 -11.88 3.55 1.60
N TYR A 155 -12.48 4.55 1.00
CA TYR A 155 -11.80 5.78 0.62
C TYR A 155 -12.57 6.99 1.13
N ARG A 156 -11.85 8.06 1.36
CA ARG A 156 -12.42 9.36 1.68
C ARG A 156 -12.12 10.31 0.52
N ILE A 157 -13.15 10.90 -0.03
CA ILE A 157 -13.00 12.00 -0.99
C ILE A 157 -13.03 13.29 -0.17
N GLU A 158 -11.96 14.05 -0.19
CA GLU A 158 -11.96 15.41 0.34
C GLU A 158 -12.19 16.34 -0.83
N SER A 159 -13.37 16.95 -0.89
CA SER A 159 -13.66 18.02 -1.83
C SER A 159 -13.56 19.33 -1.09
N LEU A 160 -12.82 20.29 -1.65
CA LEU A 160 -12.90 21.66 -1.21
C LEU A 160 -14.19 22.28 -1.75
N SER A 161 -14.87 23.00 -0.89
CA SER A 161 -15.90 23.92 -1.34
C SER A 161 -15.28 25.01 -2.24
N ALA A 162 -16.09 25.63 -3.09
CA ALA A 162 -15.63 26.68 -4.01
C ALA A 162 -14.98 27.89 -3.29
N ASP A 163 -15.21 28.04 -1.98
CA ASP A 163 -14.60 29.06 -1.12
C ASP A 163 -13.31 28.58 -0.42
N GLY A 164 -12.86 27.34 -0.67
CA GLY A 164 -11.63 26.78 -0.09
C GLY A 164 -11.80 26.22 1.32
N SER A 165 -13.02 26.16 1.88
CA SER A 165 -13.25 25.49 3.16
C SER A 165 -13.29 23.96 2.99
N GLU A 166 -12.70 23.23 3.94
CA GLU A 166 -12.83 21.77 4.02
C GLU A 166 -14.26 21.40 4.41
N LYS A 167 -14.81 20.42 3.75
CA LYS A 167 -16.10 19.79 4.13
C LYS A 167 -15.85 18.45 4.78
#